data_fb4597fcf6565e5ea50e58416d3e7ff9
#
_entry.id   fb4597fcf6565e5ea50e58416d3e7ff9
#
_cell.length_a   1.000
_cell.length_b   1.000
_cell.length_c   1.000
_cell.angle_alpha   90.00
_cell.angle_beta   90.00
_cell.angle_gamma   90.00
#
_symmetry.space_group_name_H-M   'P 1'
#
loop_
_entity.id
_entity.type
_entity.pdbx_description
1 polymer ?
#
loop_
_entity_poly.entity_id
_entity_poly.type
_entity_poly.pdbx_seq_one_letter_code
_entity_poly.pdbx_strand_id
1 'polypeptide(L)'
;MEVTLLSLLESDLPFLIEVRNDESTRSQLGNDSLFTLEDSTQWFKKEQPEWLLIINHNLTRIGYMRIDGDTIGIDIHPNFRRKGYARLAYQKYLEDTDYADLWVFEDNHAKKLYEELGFVETGEYETLRDRKYLKMIYEKWK
;
A
#
# COMPACT_ATOMS: atom_id res chain seq x y z
N MET A 1 17.60 -10.63 0.56
CA MET A 1 16.44 -10.01 -0.13
C MET A 1 16.34 -8.59 0.34
N GLU A 2 16.29 -7.64 -0.56
CA GLU A 2 16.26 -6.22 -0.25
C GLU A 2 15.20 -5.51 -1.06
N VAL A 3 14.71 -4.38 -0.53
CA VAL A 3 13.85 -3.47 -1.26
C VAL A 3 14.41 -2.06 -1.16
N THR A 4 14.15 -1.25 -2.18
CA THR A 4 14.45 0.17 -2.17
C THR A 4 13.15 0.92 -2.45
N LEU A 5 12.93 2.00 -1.70
CA LEU A 5 11.77 2.88 -1.88
C LEU A 5 12.23 4.11 -2.64
N LEU A 6 11.62 4.35 -3.79
CA LEU A 6 11.95 5.50 -4.65
C LEU A 6 10.70 6.34 -4.87
N SER A 7 10.86 7.62 -5.19
CA SER A 7 9.71 8.45 -5.55
C SER A 7 9.01 7.86 -6.77
N LEU A 8 7.68 7.76 -6.71
CA LEU A 8 6.88 7.32 -7.85
C LEU A 8 6.91 8.41 -8.92
N LEU A 9 7.23 8.03 -10.15
CA LEU A 9 7.28 8.93 -11.29
C LEU A 9 6.11 8.67 -12.23
N GLU A 10 5.80 9.65 -13.08
CA GLU A 10 4.73 9.48 -14.07
C GLU A 10 4.97 8.23 -14.94
N SER A 11 6.24 7.96 -15.27
CA SER A 11 6.61 6.78 -16.06
C SER A 11 6.32 5.44 -15.36
N ASP A 12 6.03 5.46 -14.06
CA ASP A 12 5.68 4.26 -13.31
C ASP A 12 4.18 3.95 -13.34
N LEU A 13 3.36 4.84 -13.89
CA LEU A 13 1.91 4.68 -13.88
C LEU A 13 1.43 3.42 -14.61
N PRO A 14 1.99 3.02 -15.77
CA PRO A 14 1.57 1.75 -16.39
C PRO A 14 1.73 0.55 -15.45
N PHE A 15 2.83 0.49 -14.71
CA PHE A 15 3.06 -0.56 -13.72
C PHE A 15 2.04 -0.47 -12.57
N LEU A 16 1.82 0.74 -12.05
CA LEU A 16 0.87 0.97 -10.97
C LEU A 16 -0.52 0.46 -11.36
N ILE A 17 -0.95 0.79 -12.58
CA ILE A 17 -2.27 0.39 -13.10
C ILE A 17 -2.37 -1.12 -13.22
N GLU A 18 -1.32 -1.79 -13.70
CA GLU A 18 -1.29 -3.23 -13.80
C GLU A 18 -1.54 -3.88 -12.44
N VAL A 19 -0.84 -3.41 -11.41
CA VAL A 19 -1.01 -3.92 -10.05
C VAL A 19 -2.41 -3.57 -9.51
N ARG A 20 -2.81 -2.31 -9.66
CA ARG A 20 -4.04 -1.77 -9.07
C ARG A 20 -5.29 -2.42 -9.67
N ASN A 21 -5.26 -2.72 -10.96
CA ASN A 21 -6.42 -3.29 -11.65
C ASN A 21 -6.53 -4.80 -11.52
N ASP A 22 -5.50 -5.46 -11.00
CA ASP A 22 -5.59 -6.90 -10.74
C ASP A 22 -6.71 -7.16 -9.74
N GLU A 23 -7.56 -8.16 -10.00
CA GLU A 23 -8.70 -8.45 -9.15
C GLU A 23 -8.31 -8.76 -7.72
N SER A 24 -7.21 -9.47 -7.52
CA SER A 24 -6.75 -9.81 -6.16
C SER A 24 -6.30 -8.59 -5.37
N THR A 25 -5.82 -7.54 -6.05
CA THR A 25 -5.52 -6.25 -5.41
C THR A 25 -6.81 -5.49 -5.10
N ARG A 26 -7.67 -5.34 -6.11
CA ARG A 26 -8.91 -4.57 -5.96
C ARG A 26 -9.82 -5.10 -4.86
N SER A 27 -9.88 -6.41 -4.69
CA SER A 27 -10.74 -7.03 -3.68
C SER A 27 -10.35 -6.63 -2.26
N GLN A 28 -9.13 -6.17 -2.03
CA GLN A 28 -8.63 -5.78 -0.71
C GLN A 28 -8.58 -4.27 -0.50
N LEU A 29 -9.06 -3.48 -1.47
CA LEU A 29 -9.07 -2.03 -1.39
C LEU A 29 -10.47 -1.50 -1.08
N GLY A 30 -10.53 -0.37 -0.38
CA GLY A 30 -11.80 0.30 -0.10
C GLY A 30 -12.50 0.76 -1.38
N ASN A 31 -11.74 1.24 -2.35
CA ASN A 31 -12.22 1.60 -3.69
C ASN A 31 -11.76 0.54 -4.68
N ASP A 32 -12.68 -0.21 -5.25
CA ASP A 32 -12.38 -1.31 -6.17
C ASP A 32 -12.60 -0.98 -7.66
N SER A 33 -12.73 0.30 -8.00
CA SER A 33 -12.90 0.70 -9.40
C SER A 33 -11.64 0.45 -10.22
N LEU A 34 -11.81 0.28 -11.53
CA LEU A 34 -10.70 0.13 -12.47
C LEU A 34 -10.08 1.50 -12.77
N PHE A 35 -8.77 1.52 -12.90
CA PHE A 35 -8.03 2.73 -13.27
C PHE A 35 -7.65 2.68 -14.74
N THR A 36 -7.65 3.85 -15.40
CA THR A 36 -7.15 4.00 -16.76
C THR A 36 -5.86 4.81 -16.74
N LEU A 37 -5.04 4.66 -17.77
CA LEU A 37 -3.81 5.46 -17.86
C LEU A 37 -4.14 6.94 -17.98
N GLU A 38 -5.19 7.30 -18.73
CA GLU A 38 -5.60 8.69 -18.87
C GLU A 38 -5.96 9.32 -17.53
N ASP A 39 -6.86 8.68 -16.78
CA ASP A 39 -7.30 9.19 -15.47
C ASP A 39 -6.13 9.25 -14.49
N SER A 40 -5.28 8.24 -14.50
CA SER A 40 -4.13 8.17 -13.59
C SER A 40 -3.10 9.25 -13.91
N THR A 41 -2.89 9.55 -15.18
CA THR A 41 -1.99 10.62 -15.61
C THR A 41 -2.51 11.98 -15.15
N GLN A 42 -3.81 12.22 -15.31
CA GLN A 42 -4.45 13.46 -14.84
C GLN A 42 -4.34 13.60 -13.32
N TRP A 43 -4.61 12.51 -12.59
CA TRP A 43 -4.47 12.49 -11.14
C TRP A 43 -3.04 12.82 -10.72
N PHE A 44 -2.06 12.19 -11.36
CA PHE A 44 -0.64 12.40 -11.02
C PHE A 44 -0.23 13.86 -11.21
N LYS A 45 -0.63 14.46 -12.32
CA LYS A 45 -0.29 15.85 -12.62
C LYS A 45 -0.98 16.85 -11.69
N LYS A 46 -2.23 16.56 -11.32
CA LYS A 46 -3.03 17.42 -10.45
C LYS A 46 -2.58 17.33 -9.00
N GLU A 47 -2.49 16.11 -8.48
CA GLU A 47 -2.26 15.90 -7.05
C GLU A 47 -0.79 15.86 -6.67
N GLN A 48 0.11 15.61 -7.63
CA GLN A 48 1.55 15.47 -7.38
C GLN A 48 1.82 14.58 -6.17
N PRO A 49 1.33 13.32 -6.20
CA PRO A 49 1.38 12.44 -5.04
C PRO A 49 2.81 12.12 -4.63
N GLU A 50 3.02 11.96 -3.34
CA GLU A 50 4.31 11.56 -2.78
C GLU A 50 4.36 10.05 -2.56
N TRP A 51 3.74 9.29 -3.44
CA TRP A 51 3.76 7.84 -3.38
C TRP A 51 5.15 7.30 -3.71
N LEU A 52 5.42 6.08 -3.27
CA LEU A 52 6.73 5.46 -3.46
C LEU A 52 6.61 4.23 -4.35
N LEU A 53 7.61 4.06 -5.21
CA LEU A 53 7.80 2.84 -5.99
C LEU A 53 8.65 1.90 -5.16
N ILE A 54 8.33 0.62 -5.16
CA ILE A 54 9.09 -0.40 -4.46
C ILE A 54 9.82 -1.25 -5.52
N ILE A 55 11.13 -1.29 -5.43
CA ILE A 55 11.96 -2.13 -6.32
C ILE A 55 12.76 -3.12 -5.50
N ASN A 56 13.11 -4.26 -6.13
CA ASN A 56 13.95 -5.26 -5.49
C ASN A 56 15.43 -5.04 -5.83
N HIS A 57 16.29 -5.92 -5.36
CA HIS A 57 17.75 -5.83 -5.57
C HIS A 57 18.15 -5.93 -7.05
N ASN A 58 17.27 -6.42 -7.91
CA ASN A 58 17.51 -6.49 -9.37
C ASN A 58 16.93 -5.28 -10.11
N LEU A 59 16.55 -4.22 -9.38
CA LEU A 59 15.92 -3.01 -9.91
C LEU A 59 14.57 -3.29 -10.60
N THR A 60 13.91 -4.39 -10.25
CA THR A 60 12.60 -4.73 -10.79
C THR A 60 11.52 -4.07 -9.96
N ARG A 61 10.53 -3.46 -10.63
CA ARG A 61 9.35 -2.91 -9.96
C ARG A 61 8.53 -4.06 -9.40
N ILE A 62 8.28 -4.04 -8.07
CA ILE A 62 7.54 -5.12 -7.43
C ILE A 62 6.24 -4.64 -6.78
N GLY A 63 6.11 -3.35 -6.56
CA GLY A 63 4.93 -2.78 -5.95
C GLY A 63 5.05 -1.28 -5.76
N TYR A 64 4.12 -0.72 -5.02
CA TYR A 64 4.14 0.71 -4.70
C TYR A 64 3.50 0.93 -3.33
N MET A 65 3.85 2.08 -2.72
CA MET A 65 3.24 2.50 -1.47
C MET A 65 2.36 3.71 -1.73
N ARG A 66 1.09 3.59 -1.37
CA ARG A 66 0.14 4.71 -1.37
C ARG A 66 0.36 5.51 -0.10
N ILE A 67 0.42 6.83 -0.24
CA ILE A 67 0.61 7.73 0.90
C ILE A 67 -0.37 8.89 0.76
N ASP A 68 -1.21 9.07 1.76
CA ASP A 68 -2.14 10.17 1.85
C ASP A 68 -2.07 10.72 3.28
N GLY A 69 -1.20 11.72 3.48
CA GLY A 69 -0.87 12.19 4.82
C GLY A 69 -0.21 11.07 5.63
N ASP A 70 -0.83 10.71 6.75
CA ASP A 70 -0.34 9.62 7.61
C ASP A 70 -0.89 8.26 7.21
N THR A 71 -1.84 8.21 6.28
CA THR A 71 -2.48 6.97 5.85
C THR A 71 -1.68 6.32 4.75
N ILE A 72 -1.25 5.08 4.98
CA ILE A 72 -0.38 4.34 4.06
C ILE A 72 -0.99 3.01 3.67
N GLY A 73 -0.51 2.47 2.55
CA GLY A 73 -0.87 1.15 2.09
C GLY A 73 0.09 0.69 1.03
N ILE A 74 0.35 -0.60 0.95
CA ILE A 74 1.24 -1.19 -0.05
C ILE A 74 0.46 -2.18 -0.89
N ASP A 75 0.67 -2.11 -2.20
CA ASP A 75 0.15 -3.10 -3.14
C ASP A 75 1.33 -3.73 -3.86
N ILE A 76 1.46 -5.05 -3.75
CA ILE A 76 2.53 -5.81 -4.39
C ILE A 76 1.98 -6.51 -5.63
N HIS A 77 2.74 -6.46 -6.72
CA HIS A 77 2.38 -7.15 -7.95
C HIS A 77 2.18 -8.65 -7.66
N PRO A 78 1.15 -9.29 -8.22
CA PRO A 78 0.83 -10.70 -7.93
C PRO A 78 2.02 -11.65 -8.06
N ASN A 79 2.92 -11.42 -9.03
CA ASN A 79 4.09 -12.27 -9.26
C ASN A 79 5.14 -12.21 -8.16
N PHE A 80 5.02 -11.23 -7.25
CA PHE A 80 6.01 -11.02 -6.19
C PHE A 80 5.43 -11.17 -4.79
N ARG A 81 4.20 -11.65 -4.68
CA ARG A 81 3.54 -11.87 -3.39
C ARG A 81 4.08 -13.10 -2.67
N ARG A 82 3.84 -13.15 -1.35
CA ARG A 82 4.23 -14.26 -0.48
C ARG A 82 5.74 -14.49 -0.43
N LYS A 83 6.51 -13.43 -0.67
CA LYS A 83 7.98 -13.47 -0.63
C LYS A 83 8.55 -12.58 0.48
N GLY A 84 7.68 -11.87 1.23
CA GLY A 84 8.11 -10.98 2.31
C GLY A 84 8.42 -9.56 1.88
N TYR A 85 8.17 -9.18 0.63
CA TYR A 85 8.50 -7.82 0.16
C TYR A 85 7.68 -6.73 0.86
N ALA A 86 6.41 -6.97 1.12
CA ALA A 86 5.59 -5.96 1.81
C ALA A 86 6.13 -5.70 3.21
N ARG A 87 6.51 -6.74 3.94
CA ARG A 87 7.11 -6.62 5.27
C ARG A 87 8.36 -5.75 5.22
N LEU A 88 9.26 -6.04 4.28
CA LEU A 88 10.51 -5.27 4.14
C LEU A 88 10.23 -3.80 3.82
N ALA A 89 9.28 -3.54 2.93
CA ALA A 89 8.96 -2.17 2.54
C ALA A 89 8.35 -1.38 3.71
N TYR A 90 7.42 -1.98 4.46
CA TYR A 90 6.87 -1.34 5.64
C TYR A 90 7.95 -1.09 6.69
N GLN A 91 8.79 -2.08 6.97
CA GLN A 91 9.87 -1.93 7.95
C GLN A 91 10.77 -0.76 7.58
N LYS A 92 11.14 -0.68 6.30
CA LYS A 92 12.01 0.38 5.82
C LYS A 92 11.35 1.76 5.95
N TYR A 93 10.08 1.86 5.56
CA TYR A 93 9.35 3.13 5.67
C TYR A 93 9.19 3.56 7.13
N LEU A 94 8.88 2.62 8.02
CA LEU A 94 8.62 2.92 9.43
C LEU A 94 9.88 3.27 10.23
N GLU A 95 11.08 2.97 9.70
CA GLU A 95 12.34 3.36 10.37
C GLU A 95 12.38 4.86 10.67
N ASP A 96 11.89 5.69 9.74
CA ASP A 96 11.93 7.14 9.84
C ASP A 96 10.54 7.74 10.07
N THR A 97 9.59 6.95 10.55
CA THR A 97 8.20 7.37 10.70
C THR A 97 7.77 7.17 12.15
N ASP A 98 7.26 8.23 12.78
CA ASP A 98 6.80 8.17 14.17
C ASP A 98 5.35 7.72 14.29
N TYR A 99 4.54 8.03 13.31
CA TYR A 99 3.12 7.70 13.31
C TYR A 99 2.64 7.38 11.88
N ALA A 100 1.82 6.36 11.77
CA ALA A 100 1.15 6.02 10.51
C ALA A 100 -0.16 5.31 10.84
N ASP A 101 -1.10 5.38 9.91
CA ASP A 101 -2.32 4.60 10.01
C ASP A 101 -2.62 3.90 8.69
N LEU A 102 -3.51 2.93 8.74
CA LEU A 102 -3.96 2.21 7.56
C LEU A 102 -5.35 1.64 7.79
N TRP A 103 -5.97 1.25 6.69
CA TRP A 103 -7.26 0.56 6.72
C TRP A 103 -7.09 -0.83 6.12
N VAL A 104 -7.72 -1.82 6.72
CA VAL A 104 -7.63 -3.20 6.26
C VAL A 104 -8.95 -3.91 6.50
N PHE A 105 -9.38 -4.74 5.53
CA PHE A 105 -10.54 -5.59 5.74
C PHE A 105 -10.22 -6.62 6.83
N GLU A 106 -11.19 -6.84 7.71
CA GLU A 106 -11.04 -7.76 8.85
C GLU A 106 -10.62 -9.17 8.42
N ASP A 107 -11.07 -9.61 7.24
CA ASP A 107 -10.78 -10.93 6.69
C ASP A 107 -9.51 -10.98 5.83
N ASN A 108 -8.76 -9.89 5.76
CA ASN A 108 -7.52 -9.84 4.97
C ASN A 108 -6.37 -10.44 5.79
N HIS A 109 -5.65 -11.38 5.19
CA HIS A 109 -4.49 -12.03 5.83
C HIS A 109 -3.39 -11.03 6.21
N ALA A 110 -3.30 -9.90 5.52
CA ALA A 110 -2.31 -8.87 5.81
C ALA A 110 -2.47 -8.25 7.21
N LYS A 111 -3.65 -8.38 7.82
CA LYS A 111 -3.89 -7.87 9.16
C LYS A 111 -2.86 -8.40 10.16
N LYS A 112 -2.50 -9.68 10.04
CA LYS A 112 -1.50 -10.30 10.91
C LYS A 112 -0.12 -9.65 10.73
N LEU A 113 0.25 -9.35 9.49
CA LEU A 113 1.50 -8.66 9.19
C LEU A 113 1.51 -7.29 9.87
N TYR A 114 0.41 -6.54 9.78
CA TYR A 114 0.34 -5.22 10.40
C TYR A 114 0.48 -5.30 11.91
N GLU A 115 -0.16 -6.29 12.55
CA GLU A 115 -0.01 -6.51 13.98
C GLU A 115 1.44 -6.81 14.36
N GLU A 116 2.12 -7.64 13.57
CA GLU A 116 3.54 -7.96 13.79
C GLU A 116 4.45 -6.75 13.62
N LEU A 117 4.06 -5.77 12.78
CA LEU A 117 4.82 -4.54 12.58
C LEU A 117 4.57 -3.51 13.68
N GLY A 118 3.59 -3.74 14.55
CA GLY A 118 3.28 -2.82 15.64
C GLY A 118 2.02 -2.00 15.46
N PHE A 119 1.26 -2.24 14.38
CA PHE A 119 -0.05 -1.59 14.23
C PHE A 119 -1.06 -2.22 15.19
N VAL A 120 -1.93 -1.39 15.74
CA VAL A 120 -3.01 -1.84 16.63
C VAL A 120 -4.34 -1.30 16.14
N GLU A 121 -5.41 -2.07 16.33
CA GLU A 121 -6.75 -1.62 15.97
C GLU A 121 -7.19 -0.50 16.89
N THR A 122 -7.86 0.50 16.30
CA THR A 122 -8.40 1.64 17.06
C THR A 122 -9.81 1.41 17.57
N GLY A 123 -10.50 0.41 17.03
CA GLY A 123 -11.94 0.22 17.24
C GLY A 123 -12.78 0.94 16.20
N GLU A 124 -12.19 1.85 15.42
CA GLU A 124 -12.87 2.54 14.33
C GLU A 124 -12.99 1.62 13.12
N TYR A 125 -14.16 1.57 12.50
CA TYR A 125 -14.36 0.76 11.30
C TYR A 125 -15.46 1.33 10.43
N GLU A 126 -15.44 0.91 9.15
CA GLU A 126 -16.50 1.17 8.20
C GLU A 126 -17.00 -0.16 7.64
N THR A 127 -18.23 -0.19 7.14
CA THR A 127 -18.74 -1.36 6.45
C THR A 127 -18.75 -1.06 4.95
N LEU A 128 -17.95 -1.81 4.20
CA LEU A 128 -17.82 -1.68 2.75
C LEU A 128 -18.07 -3.05 2.13
N ARG A 129 -19.02 -3.13 1.19
CA ARG A 129 -19.36 -4.39 0.51
C ARG A 129 -19.62 -5.53 1.50
N ASP A 130 -20.37 -5.23 2.56
CA ASP A 130 -20.74 -6.19 3.63
C ASP A 130 -19.52 -6.73 4.40
N ARG A 131 -18.38 -6.03 4.36
CA ARG A 131 -17.16 -6.40 5.07
C ARG A 131 -16.75 -5.27 6.02
N LYS A 132 -16.17 -5.62 7.15
CA LYS A 132 -15.61 -4.63 8.06
C LYS A 132 -14.24 -4.18 7.57
N TYR A 133 -14.10 -2.87 7.41
CA TYR A 133 -12.87 -2.20 7.00
C TYR A 133 -12.35 -1.48 8.24
N LEU A 134 -11.27 -2.00 8.82
CA LEU A 134 -10.77 -1.59 10.12
C LEU A 134 -9.65 -0.58 10.00
N LYS A 135 -9.63 0.38 10.94
CA LYS A 135 -8.51 1.32 11.06
C LYS A 135 -7.50 0.79 12.07
N MET A 136 -6.22 0.80 11.68
CA MET A 136 -5.11 0.43 12.55
C MET A 136 -4.09 1.57 12.59
N ILE A 137 -3.43 1.76 13.73
CA ILE A 137 -2.43 2.81 13.90
C ILE A 137 -1.10 2.22 14.38
N TYR A 138 -0.04 2.90 13.98
CA TYR A 138 1.33 2.62 14.40
C TYR A 138 1.88 3.87 15.08
N GLU A 139 2.41 3.71 16.29
CA GLU A 139 3.04 4.79 17.05
C GLU A 139 4.39 4.28 17.56
N LYS A 140 5.47 4.85 17.02
CA LYS A 140 6.83 4.35 17.27
C LYS A 140 7.24 4.34 18.73
N TRP A 141 6.77 5.31 19.49
CA TRP A 141 7.19 5.51 20.86
C TRP A 141 6.19 5.01 21.91
N LYS A 142 5.31 4.15 21.49
CA LYS A 142 4.24 3.67 22.35
C LYS A 142 4.37 2.20 22.73
#